data_8ac18054004088f2cd5eaa0c35a34137
#
_entry.id   8ac18054004088f2cd5eaa0c35a34137
#
_cell.length_a   1.000
_cell.length_b   1.000
_cell.length_c   1.000
_cell.angle_alpha   90.00
_cell.angle_beta   90.00
_cell.angle_gamma   90.00
#
_symmetry.space_group_name_H-M   'P 1'
#
loop_
_entity.id
_entity.type
_entity.pdbx_description
1 polymer ?
#
loop_
_entity_poly.entity_id
_entity_poly.type
_entity_poly.pdbx_seq_one_letter_code
_entity_poly.pdbx_strand_id
1 'polypeptide(L)'
;MSGFKADLNTKLGGNQWLKLNASFGHMLYPKINLAYNFRNSELDVYDMDNLVMNQRFLQHKFRVYLSENYSRTFCIGVGYEIENLTPMKVMYSLYDAVDSDYKGINTLGTFAYLHFDNLNKNRFPTRGVKGNIDFTWKDGTLSKKGIEKLHYGALTFGFEGYIPIVENRLVMIPQLYGSCLFGKGAVNGTTNGWNEMFKGPVPMYPSMNNLIGGAEMGRHIDQHLPFIGLNKISFAFNNVAIARLDIRTRLFKKHYLTAMFNYGRSSIDLNNFFKEKETLEWSEMYNYNASNWWGAGLRYSIDTKIGPLSLDISSSNISRKVNLYFNLGHFF
;
A
#
# COMPACT_ATOMS: atom_id res chain seq x y z
N MET A 1 -18.94 -2.20 -25.96
CA MET A 1 -19.17 -0.85 -25.42
C MET A 1 -17.85 -0.21 -25.11
N SER A 2 -17.57 0.93 -25.71
CA SER A 2 -16.44 1.79 -25.29
C SER A 2 -16.92 2.62 -24.10
N GLY A 3 -16.14 2.67 -23.04
CA GLY A 3 -16.46 3.45 -21.85
C GLY A 3 -15.33 4.42 -21.51
N PHE A 4 -15.68 5.64 -21.19
CA PHE A 4 -14.77 6.61 -20.59
C PHE A 4 -15.18 6.82 -19.13
N LYS A 5 -14.22 6.69 -18.21
CA LYS A 5 -14.45 6.93 -16.79
C LYS A 5 -13.41 7.93 -16.30
N ALA A 6 -13.86 9.02 -15.71
CA ALA A 6 -13.00 9.98 -15.04
C ALA A 6 -13.40 10.03 -13.56
N ASP A 7 -12.46 9.76 -12.69
CA ASP A 7 -12.64 9.87 -11.25
C ASP A 7 -11.75 11.01 -10.73
N LEU A 8 -12.38 12.07 -10.22
CA LEU A 8 -11.70 13.16 -9.53
C LEU A 8 -11.93 12.99 -8.03
N ASN A 9 -10.88 12.87 -7.27
CA ASN A 9 -10.98 12.80 -5.82
C ASN A 9 -10.00 13.78 -5.19
N THR A 10 -10.50 14.65 -4.32
CA THR A 10 -9.71 15.61 -3.57
C THR A 10 -9.90 15.32 -2.08
N LYS A 11 -8.81 15.09 -1.37
CA LYS A 11 -8.82 14.92 0.08
C LYS A 11 -8.49 16.25 0.75
N LEU A 12 -9.27 16.65 1.74
CA LEU A 12 -8.93 17.74 2.64
C LEU A 12 -7.61 17.38 3.35
N GLY A 13 -6.56 18.21 3.17
CA GLY A 13 -5.26 17.94 3.77
C GLY A 13 -4.08 17.82 2.81
N GLY A 14 -4.14 18.41 1.62
CA GLY A 14 -2.98 18.55 0.73
C GLY A 14 -2.75 17.43 -0.28
N ASN A 15 -3.50 16.33 -0.19
CA ASN A 15 -3.42 15.24 -1.16
C ASN A 15 -4.45 15.43 -2.28
N GLN A 16 -3.97 15.54 -3.50
CA GLN A 16 -4.81 15.67 -4.69
C GLN A 16 -4.46 14.56 -5.68
N TRP A 17 -5.47 13.92 -6.25
CA TRP A 17 -5.25 12.96 -7.31
C TRP A 17 -6.37 12.98 -8.34
N LEU A 18 -5.98 12.72 -9.58
CA LEU A 18 -6.86 12.56 -10.72
C LEU A 18 -6.58 11.20 -11.35
N LYS A 19 -7.62 10.44 -11.58
CA LYS A 19 -7.55 9.17 -12.28
C LYS A 19 -8.45 9.22 -13.50
N LEU A 20 -7.87 9.10 -14.68
CA LEU A 20 -8.58 9.03 -15.96
C LEU A 20 -8.37 7.64 -16.55
N ASN A 21 -9.48 6.97 -16.89
CA ASN A 21 -9.44 5.66 -17.52
C ASN A 21 -10.34 5.69 -18.77
N ALA A 22 -9.83 5.16 -19.88
CA ALA A 22 -10.59 4.91 -21.07
C ALA A 22 -10.43 3.46 -21.49
N SER A 23 -11.52 2.77 -21.81
CA SER A 23 -11.51 1.38 -22.27
C SER A 23 -12.17 1.26 -23.62
N PHE A 24 -11.50 0.56 -24.54
CA PHE A 24 -11.97 0.31 -25.90
C PHE A 24 -12.02 -1.20 -26.11
N GLY A 25 -13.10 -1.73 -26.67
CA GLY A 25 -13.23 -3.16 -26.98
C GLY A 25 -14.61 -3.72 -26.72
N HIS A 26 -14.84 -4.93 -27.18
CA HIS A 26 -16.09 -5.65 -27.03
C HIS A 26 -16.05 -6.54 -25.77
N MET A 27 -17.22 -6.92 -25.22
CA MET A 27 -17.32 -7.71 -23.98
C MET A 27 -16.62 -9.09 -24.03
N LEU A 28 -16.35 -9.63 -25.22
CA LEU A 28 -15.80 -10.99 -25.42
C LEU A 28 -14.34 -11.00 -25.90
N TYR A 29 -13.70 -9.82 -26.01
CA TYR A 29 -12.32 -9.70 -26.50
C TYR A 29 -11.48 -8.89 -25.53
N PRO A 30 -10.14 -9.07 -25.53
CA PRO A 30 -9.24 -8.25 -24.75
C PRO A 30 -9.53 -6.77 -24.98
N LYS A 31 -9.70 -6.02 -23.89
CA LYS A 31 -9.93 -4.58 -23.97
C LYS A 31 -8.60 -3.86 -23.93
N ILE A 32 -8.44 -2.90 -24.83
CA ILE A 32 -7.36 -1.92 -24.76
C ILE A 32 -7.79 -0.85 -23.77
N ASN A 33 -6.97 -0.60 -22.79
CA ASN A 33 -7.23 0.39 -21.74
C ASN A 33 -6.12 1.44 -21.73
N LEU A 34 -6.52 2.68 -21.54
CA LEU A 34 -5.63 3.80 -21.28
C LEU A 34 -5.96 4.33 -19.89
N ALA A 35 -4.96 4.49 -19.04
CA ALA A 35 -5.13 5.04 -17.72
C ALA A 35 -4.08 6.11 -17.44
N TYR A 36 -4.52 7.24 -16.93
CA TYR A 36 -3.65 8.29 -16.43
C TYR A 36 -3.99 8.58 -14.98
N ASN A 37 -2.97 8.57 -14.13
CA ASN A 37 -3.08 8.92 -12.73
C ASN A 37 -2.16 10.11 -12.45
N PHE A 38 -2.73 11.13 -11.84
CA PHE A 38 -2.00 12.25 -11.27
C PHE A 38 -2.19 12.24 -9.77
N ARG A 39 -1.10 12.45 -9.03
CA ARG A 39 -1.14 12.61 -7.56
C ARG A 39 -0.22 13.73 -7.14
N ASN A 40 -0.73 14.57 -6.26
CA ASN A 40 0.03 15.51 -5.46
C ASN A 40 -0.20 15.09 -4.01
N SER A 41 0.78 14.47 -3.41
CA SER A 41 0.64 13.79 -2.12
C SER A 41 1.70 14.23 -1.14
N GLU A 42 1.31 14.30 0.11
CA GLU A 42 2.19 14.51 1.24
C GLU A 42 2.32 13.21 2.02
N LEU A 43 3.54 12.85 2.33
CA LEU A 43 3.91 11.63 3.04
C LEU A 43 4.61 12.00 4.34
N ASP A 44 3.98 11.66 5.45
CA ASP A 44 4.57 11.73 6.77
C ASP A 44 5.06 10.35 7.18
N VAL A 45 6.32 10.26 7.55
CA VAL A 45 6.93 9.05 8.09
C VAL A 45 7.29 9.26 9.54
N TYR A 46 6.91 8.31 10.37
CA TYR A 46 7.08 8.39 11.82
C TYR A 46 7.99 7.26 12.32
N ASP A 47 8.84 7.57 13.29
CA ASP A 47 9.46 6.59 14.15
C ASP A 47 8.71 6.55 15.48
N MET A 48 8.00 5.45 15.71
CA MET A 48 6.99 5.32 16.78
C MET A 48 5.93 6.44 16.70
N ASP A 49 6.11 7.54 17.42
CA ASP A 49 5.21 8.70 17.44
C ASP A 49 5.87 10.00 16.99
N ASN A 50 7.17 9.98 16.75
CA ASN A 50 7.92 11.15 16.33
C ASN A 50 7.90 11.27 14.81
N LEU A 51 7.52 12.43 14.31
CA LEU A 51 7.62 12.71 12.87
C LEU A 51 9.11 12.76 12.50
N VAL A 52 9.57 11.82 11.70
CA VAL A 52 10.95 11.74 11.23
C VAL A 52 11.12 12.48 9.92
N MET A 53 10.15 12.35 9.03
CA MET A 53 10.20 12.94 7.70
C MET A 53 8.81 13.36 7.24
N ASN A 54 8.71 14.54 6.66
CA ASN A 54 7.59 14.99 5.87
C ASN A 54 8.07 15.23 4.44
N GLN A 55 7.44 14.59 3.48
CA GLN A 55 7.80 14.70 2.08
C GLN A 55 6.56 14.96 1.22
N ARG A 56 6.65 15.98 0.37
CA ARG A 56 5.66 16.21 -0.67
C ARG A 56 6.20 15.77 -2.01
N PHE A 57 5.39 15.06 -2.80
CA PHE A 57 5.77 14.57 -4.12
C PHE A 57 4.64 14.72 -5.13
N LEU A 58 5.05 14.84 -6.38
CA LEU A 58 4.20 14.87 -7.55
C LEU A 58 4.41 13.58 -8.34
N GLN A 59 3.34 12.86 -8.64
CA GLN A 59 3.39 11.62 -9.41
C GLN A 59 2.50 11.74 -10.65
N HIS A 60 3.08 11.43 -11.79
CA HIS A 60 2.38 11.22 -13.04
C HIS A 60 2.60 9.78 -13.48
N LYS A 61 1.54 9.04 -13.69
CA LYS A 61 1.60 7.65 -14.15
C LYS A 61 0.64 7.45 -15.31
N PHE A 62 1.18 7.02 -16.43
CA PHE A 62 0.43 6.67 -17.62
C PHE A 62 0.56 5.18 -17.90
N ARG A 63 -0.56 4.51 -18.19
CA ARG A 63 -0.63 3.08 -18.49
C ARG A 63 -1.37 2.82 -19.78
N VAL A 64 -0.84 1.92 -20.61
CA VAL A 64 -1.50 1.32 -21.76
C VAL A 64 -1.50 -0.18 -21.56
N TYR A 65 -2.66 -0.81 -21.55
CA TYR A 65 -2.73 -2.23 -21.27
C TYR A 65 -3.90 -2.95 -21.89
N LEU A 66 -3.71 -4.24 -22.12
CA LEU A 66 -4.77 -5.18 -22.48
C LEU A 66 -5.33 -5.79 -21.21
N SER A 67 -6.65 -5.91 -21.14
CA SER A 67 -7.30 -6.64 -20.05
C SER A 67 -8.41 -7.52 -20.58
N GLU A 68 -8.60 -8.67 -19.91
CA GLU A 68 -9.68 -9.60 -20.21
C GLU A 68 -10.37 -10.05 -18.93
N ASN A 69 -11.70 -10.11 -19.00
CA ASN A 69 -12.54 -10.63 -17.93
C ASN A 69 -13.06 -12.01 -18.38
N TYR A 70 -12.47 -13.08 -17.87
CA TYR A 70 -12.92 -14.44 -18.17
C TYR A 70 -14.28 -14.77 -17.55
N SER A 71 -14.63 -14.06 -16.49
CA SER A 71 -15.93 -14.17 -15.84
C SER A 71 -16.22 -12.88 -15.09
N ARG A 72 -17.36 -12.79 -14.40
CA ARG A 72 -17.63 -11.68 -13.48
C ARG A 72 -16.64 -11.62 -12.30
N THR A 73 -15.92 -12.70 -12.09
CA THR A 73 -15.07 -12.92 -10.92
C THR A 73 -13.58 -12.85 -11.20
N PHE A 74 -13.14 -12.94 -12.45
CA PHE A 74 -11.74 -13.07 -12.79
C PHE A 74 -11.32 -12.09 -13.89
N CYS A 75 -10.28 -11.32 -13.61
CA CYS A 75 -9.71 -10.35 -14.52
C CYS A 75 -8.18 -10.49 -14.59
N ILE A 76 -7.64 -10.49 -15.80
CA ILE A 76 -6.21 -10.48 -16.07
C ILE A 76 -5.87 -9.26 -16.95
N GLY A 77 -4.70 -8.69 -16.74
CA GLY A 77 -4.22 -7.61 -17.59
C GLY A 77 -2.71 -7.57 -17.67
N VAL A 78 -2.21 -7.05 -18.78
CA VAL A 78 -0.79 -6.87 -19.05
C VAL A 78 -0.59 -5.59 -19.86
N GLY A 79 0.47 -4.85 -19.58
CA GLY A 79 0.73 -3.61 -20.30
C GLY A 79 2.03 -2.93 -19.92
N TYR A 80 2.10 -1.69 -20.36
CA TYR A 80 3.22 -0.79 -20.12
C TYR A 80 2.80 0.39 -19.27
N GLU A 81 3.72 0.85 -18.43
CA GLU A 81 3.54 2.07 -17.65
C GLU A 81 4.75 2.99 -17.77
N ILE A 82 4.48 4.28 -17.80
CA ILE A 82 5.47 5.34 -17.67
C ILE A 82 5.13 6.09 -16.38
N GLU A 83 6.12 6.27 -15.53
CA GLU A 83 5.95 6.98 -14.27
C GLU A 83 7.02 8.05 -14.13
N ASN A 84 6.59 9.27 -13.79
CA ASN A 84 7.43 10.33 -13.27
C ASN A 84 7.04 10.60 -11.82
N LEU A 85 7.99 10.55 -10.93
CA LEU A 85 7.83 10.85 -9.52
C LEU A 85 8.83 11.93 -9.11
N THR A 86 8.34 13.12 -8.81
CA THR A 86 9.17 14.28 -8.47
C THR A 86 8.94 14.68 -7.02
N PRO A 87 9.98 14.62 -6.15
CA PRO A 87 9.92 15.18 -4.82
C PRO A 87 9.89 16.71 -4.91
N MET A 88 8.92 17.35 -4.25
CA MET A 88 8.78 18.80 -4.26
C MET A 88 9.41 19.44 -3.03
N LYS A 89 9.25 18.80 -1.88
CA LYS A 89 9.79 19.29 -0.60
C LYS A 89 10.01 18.10 0.31
N VAL A 90 11.17 18.07 0.95
CA VAL A 90 11.51 17.07 1.97
C VAL A 90 11.95 17.81 3.22
N MET A 91 11.30 17.53 4.34
CA MET A 91 11.65 18.07 5.66
C MET A 91 11.97 16.91 6.59
N TYR A 92 13.03 17.05 7.35
CA TYR A 92 13.42 16.09 8.38
C TYR A 92 13.34 16.76 9.74
N SER A 93 12.86 16.05 10.75
CA SER A 93 12.66 16.61 12.10
C SER A 93 13.95 17.01 12.79
N LEU A 94 15.07 16.38 12.40
CA LEU A 94 16.38 16.61 12.99
C LEU A 94 17.25 17.60 12.19
N TYR A 95 16.80 18.03 11.01
CA TYR A 95 17.55 18.92 10.14
C TYR A 95 16.59 19.94 9.53
N ASP A 96 17.05 21.15 9.35
CA ASP A 96 16.35 22.16 8.55
C ASP A 96 16.08 21.61 7.14
N ALA A 97 15.02 22.13 6.51
CA ALA A 97 14.59 21.69 5.18
C ALA A 97 15.80 21.57 4.23
N VAL A 98 16.18 20.37 3.92
CA VAL A 98 17.28 20.12 3.00
C VAL A 98 16.71 20.20 1.59
N ASP A 99 17.24 21.11 0.81
CA ASP A 99 17.00 21.14 -0.63
C ASP A 99 17.54 19.83 -1.20
N SER A 100 16.63 18.92 -1.54
CA SER A 100 17.05 17.61 -2.00
C SER A 100 17.69 17.76 -3.38
N ASP A 101 18.94 17.37 -3.52
CA ASP A 101 19.62 17.23 -4.82
C ASP A 101 18.95 16.22 -5.76
N TYR A 102 17.86 15.56 -5.28
CA TYR A 102 17.08 14.57 -6.01
C TYR A 102 16.00 15.24 -6.85
N LYS A 103 16.18 15.20 -8.16
CA LYS A 103 15.26 15.85 -9.13
C LYS A 103 14.08 14.99 -9.56
N GLY A 104 14.02 13.75 -9.13
CA GLY A 104 12.93 12.85 -9.44
C GLY A 104 13.35 11.56 -10.11
N ILE A 105 12.39 10.67 -10.23
CA ILE A 105 12.52 9.36 -10.87
C ILE A 105 11.66 9.33 -12.11
N ASN A 106 12.24 8.90 -13.22
CA ASN A 106 11.53 8.57 -14.43
C ASN A 106 11.68 7.08 -14.68
N THR A 107 10.59 6.35 -14.76
CA THR A 107 10.58 4.92 -15.03
C THR A 107 9.69 4.59 -16.22
N LEU A 108 10.14 3.62 -17.03
CA LEU A 108 9.35 2.90 -17.99
C LEU A 108 9.27 1.46 -17.52
N GLY A 109 8.09 0.87 -17.52
CA GLY A 109 7.92 -0.48 -17.00
C GLY A 109 6.86 -1.27 -17.72
N THR A 110 6.91 -2.58 -17.49
CA THR A 110 5.86 -3.52 -17.83
C THR A 110 5.15 -3.95 -16.56
N PHE A 111 3.86 -4.23 -16.66
CA PHE A 111 3.11 -4.78 -15.55
C PHE A 111 2.15 -5.86 -16.02
N ALA A 112 1.84 -6.77 -15.10
CA ALA A 112 0.79 -7.76 -15.25
C ALA A 112 0.01 -7.86 -13.94
N TYR A 113 -1.28 -8.11 -14.03
CA TYR A 113 -2.10 -8.32 -12.86
C TYR A 113 -3.11 -9.44 -13.07
N LEU A 114 -3.48 -10.05 -11.97
CA LEU A 114 -4.51 -11.06 -11.86
C LEU A 114 -5.36 -10.69 -10.65
N HIS A 115 -6.63 -10.36 -10.91
CA HIS A 115 -7.58 -10.01 -9.87
C HIS A 115 -8.75 -10.96 -9.92
N PHE A 116 -9.20 -11.38 -8.76
CA PHE A 116 -10.40 -12.17 -8.67
C PHE A 116 -11.26 -11.74 -7.47
N ASP A 117 -12.59 -11.77 -7.65
CA ASP A 117 -13.56 -11.39 -6.64
C ASP A 117 -14.87 -12.17 -6.86
N ASN A 118 -15.19 -13.07 -5.93
CA ASN A 118 -16.46 -13.79 -5.91
C ASN A 118 -17.28 -13.56 -4.65
N LEU A 119 -17.06 -12.41 -4.03
CA LEU A 119 -17.76 -12.05 -2.81
C LEU A 119 -19.29 -11.96 -3.04
N ASN A 120 -20.05 -12.50 -2.11
CA ASN A 120 -21.51 -12.52 -2.21
C ASN A 120 -22.17 -11.13 -2.02
N LYS A 121 -21.45 -10.16 -1.49
CA LYS A 121 -21.90 -8.77 -1.27
C LYS A 121 -20.71 -7.82 -1.34
N ASN A 122 -20.93 -6.62 -1.87
CA ASN A 122 -19.91 -5.57 -1.89
C ASN A 122 -19.64 -4.98 -0.50
N ARG A 123 -20.67 -4.96 0.36
CA ARG A 123 -20.58 -4.44 1.73
C ARG A 123 -20.79 -5.57 2.71
N PHE A 124 -19.94 -5.64 3.72
CA PHE A 124 -19.98 -6.67 4.75
C PHE A 124 -20.23 -8.08 4.18
N PRO A 125 -19.38 -8.54 3.22
CA PRO A 125 -19.53 -9.86 2.63
C PRO A 125 -19.47 -10.93 3.72
N THR A 126 -20.23 -11.99 3.55
CA THR A 126 -20.32 -13.10 4.51
C THR A 126 -19.74 -14.40 3.95
N ARG A 127 -19.53 -14.44 2.62
CA ARG A 127 -19.01 -15.61 1.92
C ARG A 127 -18.28 -15.18 0.66
N GLY A 128 -17.27 -15.94 0.31
CA GLY A 128 -16.49 -15.74 -0.92
C GLY A 128 -15.03 -15.45 -0.64
N VAL A 129 -14.31 -15.24 -1.68
CA VAL A 129 -12.87 -14.93 -1.65
C VAL A 129 -12.59 -13.82 -2.64
N LYS A 130 -11.69 -12.93 -2.27
CA LYS A 130 -11.17 -11.88 -3.14
C LYS A 130 -9.65 -11.92 -3.10
N GLY A 131 -9.01 -11.63 -4.21
CA GLY A 131 -7.55 -11.58 -4.25
C GLY A 131 -7.01 -10.86 -5.46
N ASN A 132 -5.76 -10.47 -5.34
CA ASN A 132 -4.98 -9.88 -6.40
C ASN A 132 -3.54 -10.37 -6.34
N ILE A 133 -2.92 -10.45 -7.52
CA ILE A 133 -1.48 -10.59 -7.71
C ILE A 133 -1.10 -9.57 -8.76
N ASP A 134 -0.19 -8.68 -8.42
CA ASP A 134 0.27 -7.61 -9.30
C ASP A 134 1.79 -7.70 -9.42
N PHE A 135 2.27 -7.77 -10.64
CA PHE A 135 3.69 -7.77 -10.96
C PHE A 135 4.03 -6.54 -11.79
N THR A 136 5.13 -5.90 -11.44
CA THR A 136 5.64 -4.75 -12.21
C THR A 136 7.15 -4.88 -12.34
N TRP A 137 7.68 -4.62 -13.53
CA TRP A 137 9.11 -4.49 -13.79
C TRP A 137 9.38 -3.10 -14.35
N LYS A 138 10.33 -2.38 -13.77
CA LYS A 138 10.63 -0.99 -14.11
C LYS A 138 12.10 -0.77 -14.39
N ASP A 139 12.34 -0.08 -15.49
CA ASP A 139 13.64 0.48 -15.86
C ASP A 139 13.56 2.01 -15.78
N GLY A 140 14.58 2.64 -15.25
CA GLY A 140 14.50 4.08 -15.09
C GLY A 140 15.80 4.74 -14.68
N THR A 141 15.67 6.01 -14.33
CA THR A 141 16.78 6.84 -13.90
C THR A 141 16.39 7.65 -12.68
N LEU A 142 17.27 7.67 -11.69
CA LEU A 142 17.23 8.59 -10.56
C LEU A 142 18.18 9.75 -10.88
N SER A 143 17.64 10.96 -10.94
CA SER A 143 18.46 12.15 -11.15
C SER A 143 18.96 12.69 -9.81
N LYS A 144 20.24 12.44 -9.54
CA LYS A 144 21.06 13.06 -8.49
C LYS A 144 22.23 13.79 -9.18
N LYS A 145 23.25 14.25 -8.47
CA LYS A 145 24.53 14.75 -9.05
C LYS A 145 25.22 13.77 -10.02
N GLY A 146 24.73 12.52 -10.09
CA GLY A 146 24.98 11.50 -11.11
C GLY A 146 23.68 10.83 -11.47
N ILE A 147 23.54 10.36 -12.71
CA ILE A 147 22.38 9.59 -13.15
C ILE A 147 22.56 8.15 -12.71
N GLU A 148 21.76 7.68 -11.76
CA GLU A 148 21.74 6.28 -11.39
C GLU A 148 20.67 5.53 -12.22
N LYS A 149 21.07 4.42 -12.81
CA LYS A 149 20.17 3.53 -13.52
C LYS A 149 19.48 2.61 -12.54
N LEU A 150 18.15 2.52 -12.64
CA LEU A 150 17.29 1.69 -11.83
C LEU A 150 16.76 0.54 -12.66
N HIS A 151 16.81 -0.68 -12.10
CA HIS A 151 16.21 -1.88 -12.68
C HIS A 151 15.59 -2.67 -11.54
N TYR A 152 14.29 -2.55 -11.32
CA TYR A 152 13.64 -3.23 -10.20
C TYR A 152 12.28 -3.78 -10.56
N GLY A 153 11.90 -4.83 -9.87
CA GLY A 153 10.58 -5.41 -9.91
C GLY A 153 9.85 -5.29 -8.60
N ALA A 154 8.53 -5.30 -8.69
CA ALA A 154 7.63 -5.39 -7.56
C ALA A 154 6.63 -6.52 -7.79
N LEU A 155 6.48 -7.39 -6.81
CA LEU A 155 5.42 -8.40 -6.75
C LEU A 155 4.56 -8.09 -5.53
N THR A 156 3.31 -7.73 -5.76
CA THR A 156 2.34 -7.44 -4.71
C THR A 156 1.23 -8.47 -4.75
N PHE A 157 0.79 -8.93 -3.60
CA PHE A 157 -0.32 -9.87 -3.51
C PHE A 157 -1.24 -9.51 -2.36
N GLY A 158 -2.50 -9.87 -2.50
CA GLY A 158 -3.51 -9.74 -1.47
C GLY A 158 -4.59 -10.79 -1.63
N PHE A 159 -4.94 -11.47 -0.53
CA PHE A 159 -6.02 -12.45 -0.47
C PHE A 159 -6.85 -12.22 0.77
N GLU A 160 -8.16 -12.25 0.63
CA GLU A 160 -9.11 -12.22 1.74
C GLU A 160 -10.21 -13.24 1.52
N GLY A 161 -10.49 -14.04 2.54
CA GLY A 161 -11.55 -15.04 2.53
C GLY A 161 -12.65 -14.68 3.53
N TYR A 162 -13.89 -14.99 3.20
CA TYR A 162 -15.05 -14.78 4.06
C TYR A 162 -15.72 -16.11 4.34
N ILE A 163 -15.55 -16.62 5.55
CA ILE A 163 -16.00 -17.93 5.98
C ILE A 163 -17.10 -17.74 7.02
N PRO A 164 -18.38 -18.05 6.72
CA PRO A 164 -19.45 -17.98 7.69
C PRO A 164 -19.30 -19.10 8.72
N ILE A 165 -19.05 -18.75 9.98
CA ILE A 165 -19.07 -19.69 11.11
C ILE A 165 -20.52 -19.90 11.57
N VAL A 166 -21.26 -18.78 11.69
CA VAL A 166 -22.71 -18.78 11.93
C VAL A 166 -23.35 -17.95 10.83
N GLU A 167 -24.25 -18.57 10.09
CA GLU A 167 -24.85 -17.95 8.91
C GLU A 167 -25.43 -16.58 9.24
N ASN A 168 -25.04 -15.58 8.46
CA ASN A 168 -25.43 -14.17 8.60
C ASN A 168 -25.11 -13.51 9.96
N ARG A 169 -24.43 -14.18 10.88
CA ARG A 169 -24.10 -13.61 12.20
C ARG A 169 -22.61 -13.51 12.47
N LEU A 170 -21.88 -14.61 12.30
CA LEU A 170 -20.45 -14.67 12.63
C LEU A 170 -19.66 -15.08 11.41
N VAL A 171 -18.69 -14.26 11.02
CA VAL A 171 -17.85 -14.47 9.85
C VAL A 171 -16.39 -14.38 10.27
N MET A 172 -15.60 -15.38 9.92
CA MET A 172 -14.16 -15.36 10.01
C MET A 172 -13.57 -14.85 8.70
N ILE A 173 -12.60 -13.95 8.76
CA ILE A 173 -12.02 -13.28 7.60
C ILE A 173 -10.50 -13.39 7.69
N PRO A 174 -9.92 -14.52 7.25
CA PRO A 174 -8.48 -14.63 7.06
C PRO A 174 -8.04 -13.77 5.88
N GLN A 175 -6.92 -13.07 6.05
CA GLN A 175 -6.31 -12.23 5.03
C GLN A 175 -4.80 -12.49 5.01
N LEU A 176 -4.23 -12.46 3.81
CA LEU A 176 -2.79 -12.50 3.59
C LEU A 176 -2.45 -11.48 2.51
N TYR A 177 -1.56 -10.57 2.79
CA TYR A 177 -1.13 -9.59 1.82
C TYR A 177 0.33 -9.21 2.04
N GLY A 178 0.96 -8.75 0.99
CA GLY A 178 2.36 -8.37 1.06
C GLY A 178 2.89 -7.86 -0.26
N SER A 179 4.14 -7.49 -0.22
CA SER A 179 4.87 -7.03 -1.39
C SER A 179 6.35 -7.35 -1.26
N CYS A 180 6.95 -7.70 -2.39
CA CYS A 180 8.36 -7.95 -2.52
C CYS A 180 8.93 -7.04 -3.61
N LEU A 181 9.96 -6.27 -3.28
CA LEU A 181 10.75 -5.46 -4.20
C LEU A 181 12.10 -6.12 -4.40
N PHE A 182 12.53 -6.24 -5.64
CA PHE A 182 13.77 -6.90 -6.01
C PHE A 182 14.47 -6.21 -7.17
N GLY A 183 15.78 -6.41 -7.30
CA GLY A 183 16.58 -5.81 -8.35
C GLY A 183 17.40 -4.59 -7.91
N LYS A 184 18.16 -4.03 -8.83
CA LYS A 184 19.03 -2.88 -8.59
C LYS A 184 18.18 -1.60 -8.50
N GLY A 185 18.19 -0.97 -7.37
CA GLY A 185 17.36 0.22 -7.09
C GLY A 185 16.39 -0.03 -5.95
N ALA A 186 15.79 -1.22 -5.85
CA ALA A 186 15.03 -1.62 -4.67
C ALA A 186 15.94 -1.70 -3.43
N VAL A 187 17.12 -2.30 -3.57
CA VAL A 187 18.10 -2.44 -2.49
C VAL A 187 18.90 -1.15 -2.28
N ASN A 188 19.32 -0.49 -3.34
CA ASN A 188 20.16 0.71 -3.24
C ASN A 188 19.39 1.97 -2.82
N GLY A 189 18.09 2.04 -3.14
CA GLY A 189 17.26 3.18 -2.76
C GLY A 189 16.97 3.25 -1.26
N THR A 190 16.97 2.12 -0.57
CA THR A 190 16.65 2.06 0.87
C THR A 190 17.90 1.88 1.74
N THR A 191 18.79 0.95 1.40
CA THR A 191 20.00 0.71 2.19
C THR A 191 21.03 1.80 2.04
N ASN A 192 21.30 2.24 0.83
CA ASN A 192 22.21 3.38 0.62
C ASN A 192 21.60 4.70 1.08
N GLY A 193 20.30 4.85 1.01
CA GLY A 193 19.60 6.00 1.58
C GLY A 193 19.81 6.12 3.08
N TRP A 194 19.69 5.05 3.82
CA TRP A 194 19.90 5.05 5.26
C TRP A 194 21.39 5.07 5.65
N ASN A 195 22.24 4.36 4.93
CA ASN A 195 23.70 4.45 5.15
C ASN A 195 24.26 5.81 4.75
N GLU A 196 23.67 6.47 3.76
CA GLU A 196 24.01 7.84 3.40
C GLU A 196 23.24 8.88 4.23
N MET A 197 22.25 8.50 5.06
CA MET A 197 21.69 9.42 6.05
C MET A 197 22.74 9.99 6.98
N PHE A 198 23.80 9.27 7.24
CA PHE A 198 24.98 9.85 7.90
C PHE A 198 25.72 10.86 7.02
N LYS A 199 25.42 10.92 5.72
CA LYS A 199 25.96 11.90 4.75
C LYS A 199 24.90 12.86 4.19
N GLY A 200 23.60 12.61 4.46
CA GLY A 200 22.49 13.43 4.04
C GLY A 200 21.21 12.63 3.74
N PRO A 201 20.05 13.26 3.96
CA PRO A 201 18.76 12.59 3.87
C PRO A 201 18.36 12.30 2.43
N VAL A 202 17.82 11.11 2.18
CA VAL A 202 17.31 10.65 0.88
C VAL A 202 15.79 10.61 0.89
N PRO A 203 15.10 11.19 -0.11
CA PRO A 203 13.66 11.07 -0.23
C PRO A 203 13.21 9.62 -0.33
N MET A 204 12.14 9.25 0.36
CA MET A 204 11.46 7.98 0.15
C MET A 204 10.58 8.06 -1.08
N TYR A 205 10.81 7.17 -2.03
CA TYR A 205 9.99 7.09 -3.23
C TYR A 205 8.94 5.99 -3.04
N PRO A 206 7.63 6.33 -3.05
CA PRO A 206 6.57 5.35 -2.80
C PRO A 206 6.57 4.15 -3.75
N SER A 207 7.03 4.35 -4.99
CA SER A 207 7.13 3.26 -5.97
C SER A 207 8.32 2.32 -5.74
N MET A 208 9.25 2.67 -4.87
CA MET A 208 10.48 1.92 -4.57
C MET A 208 10.53 1.40 -3.13
N ASN A 209 9.48 1.61 -2.35
CA ASN A 209 9.41 1.20 -0.95
C ASN A 209 8.00 0.72 -0.63
N ASN A 210 7.90 -0.35 0.14
CA ASN A 210 6.65 -0.75 0.76
C ASN A 210 6.46 0.06 2.04
N LEU A 211 5.47 0.93 2.04
CA LEU A 211 5.16 1.81 3.16
C LEU A 211 4.16 1.13 4.09
N ILE A 212 4.51 0.98 5.35
CA ILE A 212 3.74 0.19 6.30
C ILE A 212 3.20 1.06 7.42
N GLY A 213 1.95 0.80 7.76
CA GLY A 213 1.21 1.55 8.76
C GLY A 213 0.19 2.50 8.15
N GLY A 214 -0.47 3.24 8.99
CA GLY A 214 -1.64 4.01 8.61
C GLY A 214 -2.90 3.16 8.51
N ALA A 215 -4.02 3.84 8.51
CA ALA A 215 -5.31 3.20 8.42
C ALA A 215 -5.58 2.63 7.02
N GLU A 216 -6.47 1.67 6.93
CA GLU A 216 -6.88 1.02 5.68
C GLU A 216 -7.33 1.98 4.57
N MET A 217 -7.76 3.18 4.94
CA MET A 217 -8.17 4.22 4.01
C MET A 217 -7.02 4.88 3.24
N GLY A 218 -5.80 4.60 3.60
CA GLY A 218 -4.63 5.28 3.05
C GLY A 218 -4.07 4.69 1.75
N ARG A 219 -4.76 3.77 1.07
CA ARG A 219 -4.30 3.19 -0.22
C ARG A 219 -4.25 4.19 -1.38
N HIS A 220 -3.87 5.43 -1.07
CA HIS A 220 -3.66 6.47 -2.06
C HIS A 220 -2.24 6.48 -2.62
N ILE A 221 -1.34 5.70 -2.02
CA ILE A 221 0.07 5.58 -2.40
C ILE A 221 0.29 4.15 -2.87
N ASP A 222 0.97 3.97 -3.99
CA ASP A 222 1.36 2.65 -4.45
C ASP A 222 2.22 1.97 -3.39
N GLN A 223 2.02 0.66 -3.22
CA GLN A 223 2.75 -0.17 -2.25
C GLN A 223 2.55 0.24 -0.77
N HIS A 224 1.43 0.86 -0.46
CA HIS A 224 1.03 1.09 0.91
C HIS A 224 0.35 -0.15 1.49
N LEU A 225 0.87 -0.63 2.61
CA LEU A 225 0.40 -1.80 3.35
C LEU A 225 -0.12 -1.37 4.72
N PRO A 226 -1.44 -1.34 4.93
CA PRO A 226 -2.03 -0.96 6.20
C PRO A 226 -1.72 -1.99 7.28
N PHE A 227 -1.50 -1.53 8.52
CA PHE A 227 -1.23 -2.39 9.66
C PHE A 227 -2.05 -1.94 10.88
N ILE A 228 -2.80 -2.88 11.48
CA ILE A 228 -3.63 -2.59 12.65
C ILE A 228 -2.74 -2.24 13.84
N GLY A 229 -3.10 -1.16 14.53
CA GLY A 229 -2.30 -0.64 15.63
C GLY A 229 -1.25 0.39 15.22
N LEU A 230 -1.17 0.72 13.91
CA LEU A 230 -0.36 1.82 13.40
C LEU A 230 -1.26 2.80 12.63
N ASN A 231 -1.57 3.94 13.19
CA ASN A 231 -2.40 4.96 12.54
C ASN A 231 -1.64 5.79 11.50
N LYS A 232 -0.32 5.67 11.48
CA LYS A 232 0.60 6.45 10.65
C LYS A 232 1.56 5.51 9.94
N ILE A 233 2.10 5.96 8.80
CA ILE A 233 3.17 5.23 8.12
C ILE A 233 4.42 5.33 9.00
N SER A 234 4.89 4.18 9.47
CA SER A 234 6.00 4.10 10.44
C SER A 234 7.23 3.41 9.87
N PHE A 235 7.09 2.68 8.77
CA PHE A 235 8.18 1.90 8.22
C PHE A 235 8.15 1.86 6.69
N ALA A 236 9.33 1.67 6.11
CA ALA A 236 9.52 1.39 4.70
C ALA A 236 10.47 0.19 4.55
N PHE A 237 10.02 -0.86 3.87
CA PHE A 237 10.80 -2.07 3.63
C PHE A 237 10.66 -2.55 2.20
N ASN A 238 11.63 -3.35 1.72
CA ASN A 238 11.55 -3.94 0.39
C ASN A 238 10.64 -5.17 0.38
N ASN A 239 10.67 -5.96 1.44
CA ASN A 239 9.90 -7.21 1.51
C ASN A 239 9.01 -7.20 2.74
N VAL A 240 7.73 -7.45 2.54
CA VAL A 240 6.71 -7.43 3.60
C VAL A 240 5.68 -8.50 3.34
N ALA A 241 5.33 -9.27 4.36
CA ALA A 241 4.17 -10.13 4.37
C ALA A 241 3.39 -9.91 5.66
N ILE A 242 2.07 -9.83 5.55
CA ILE A 242 1.16 -9.59 6.67
C ILE A 242 0.04 -10.61 6.60
N ALA A 243 -0.09 -11.40 7.66
CA ALA A 243 -1.23 -12.26 7.90
C ALA A 243 -2.18 -11.55 8.87
N ARG A 244 -3.47 -11.53 8.56
CA ARG A 244 -4.50 -10.92 9.37
C ARG A 244 -5.68 -11.85 9.54
N LEU A 245 -6.26 -11.86 10.72
CA LEU A 245 -7.48 -12.59 11.04
C LEU A 245 -8.48 -11.62 11.68
N ASP A 246 -9.62 -11.46 11.02
CA ASP A 246 -10.74 -10.71 11.56
C ASP A 246 -11.88 -11.67 11.88
N ILE A 247 -12.52 -11.45 13.03
CA ILE A 247 -13.74 -12.16 13.44
C ILE A 247 -14.83 -11.11 13.57
N ARG A 248 -15.77 -11.12 12.62
CA ARG A 248 -16.85 -10.14 12.55
C ARG A 248 -18.17 -10.75 12.98
N THR A 249 -18.79 -10.17 13.97
CA THR A 249 -20.16 -10.51 14.39
C THR A 249 -21.14 -9.40 14.05
N ARG A 250 -22.33 -9.79 13.60
CA ARG A 250 -23.45 -8.87 13.45
C ARG A 250 -24.22 -8.82 14.76
N LEU A 251 -24.16 -7.70 15.47
CA LEU A 251 -24.84 -7.49 16.75
C LEU A 251 -26.35 -7.38 16.55
N PHE A 252 -26.76 -6.47 15.66
CA PHE A 252 -28.16 -6.27 15.25
C PHE A 252 -28.19 -5.70 13.83
N LYS A 253 -29.34 -5.37 13.32
CA LYS A 253 -29.53 -4.92 11.92
C LYS A 253 -28.59 -3.75 11.59
N LYS A 254 -27.68 -3.96 10.63
CA LYS A 254 -26.67 -3.00 10.15
C LYS A 254 -25.52 -2.65 11.11
N HIS A 255 -25.43 -3.29 12.25
CA HIS A 255 -24.36 -3.04 13.22
C HIS A 255 -23.45 -4.26 13.36
N TYR A 256 -22.16 -4.02 13.30
CA TYR A 256 -21.15 -5.07 13.30
C TYR A 256 -20.05 -4.73 14.32
N LEU A 257 -19.57 -5.76 15.00
CA LEU A 257 -18.36 -5.71 15.81
C LEU A 257 -17.34 -6.66 15.20
N THR A 258 -16.11 -6.21 15.02
CA THR A 258 -15.02 -6.99 14.44
C THR A 258 -13.84 -6.98 15.39
N ALA A 259 -13.42 -8.14 15.83
CA ALA A 259 -12.13 -8.33 16.47
C ALA A 259 -11.08 -8.57 15.38
N MET A 260 -9.94 -7.89 15.47
CA MET A 260 -8.91 -7.87 14.43
C MET A 260 -7.58 -8.24 15.07
N PHE A 261 -6.82 -9.10 14.41
CA PHE A 261 -5.45 -9.43 14.76
C PHE A 261 -4.62 -9.52 13.48
N ASN A 262 -3.43 -8.93 13.48
CA ASN A 262 -2.47 -9.07 12.41
C ASN A 262 -1.07 -9.38 12.93
N TYR A 263 -0.33 -10.10 12.11
CA TYR A 263 1.07 -10.40 12.28
C TYR A 263 1.79 -10.09 10.97
N GLY A 264 2.85 -9.32 11.06
CA GLY A 264 3.65 -8.90 9.91
C GLY A 264 5.12 -9.26 10.08
N ARG A 265 5.75 -9.58 8.98
CA ARG A 265 7.19 -9.74 8.86
C ARG A 265 7.71 -8.92 7.70
N SER A 266 8.86 -8.30 7.90
CA SER A 266 9.52 -7.47 6.89
C SER A 266 11.01 -7.65 6.89
N SER A 267 11.64 -7.34 5.75
CA SER A 267 13.09 -7.27 5.62
C SER A 267 13.49 -6.32 4.48
N ILE A 268 14.72 -5.87 4.50
CA ILE A 268 15.32 -5.14 3.38
C ILE A 268 15.72 -6.13 2.29
N ASP A 269 16.34 -7.25 2.65
CA ASP A 269 16.79 -8.29 1.71
C ASP A 269 15.88 -9.51 1.80
N LEU A 270 15.51 -10.08 0.66
CA LEU A 270 14.69 -11.28 0.57
C LEU A 270 15.37 -12.50 1.22
N ASN A 271 16.69 -12.61 1.13
CA ASN A 271 17.43 -13.71 1.77
C ASN A 271 17.31 -13.68 3.31
N ASN A 272 17.18 -12.49 3.89
CA ASN A 272 17.03 -12.31 5.33
C ASN A 272 15.57 -12.44 5.79
N PHE A 273 14.62 -12.41 4.85
CA PHE A 273 13.20 -12.52 5.19
C PHE A 273 12.87 -13.86 5.87
N PHE A 274 13.55 -14.94 5.50
CA PHE A 274 13.32 -16.29 6.03
C PHE A 274 14.27 -16.68 7.18
N LYS A 275 15.29 -15.85 7.48
CA LYS A 275 16.20 -16.12 8.59
C LYS A 275 15.60 -15.73 9.93
N GLU A 276 16.04 -16.39 10.99
CA GLU A 276 15.66 -15.99 12.35
C GLU A 276 16.26 -14.63 12.71
N LYS A 277 15.56 -13.94 13.58
CA LYS A 277 15.88 -12.60 14.02
C LYS A 277 17.12 -12.62 14.91
N GLU A 278 18.17 -11.88 14.55
CA GLU A 278 19.15 -11.43 15.52
C GLU A 278 18.56 -10.30 16.35
N THR A 279 18.77 -10.31 17.65
CA THR A 279 18.33 -9.27 18.58
C THR A 279 19.00 -7.96 18.22
N LEU A 280 18.18 -6.98 17.89
CA LEU A 280 18.66 -5.66 17.46
C LEU A 280 19.06 -4.81 18.68
N GLU A 281 20.32 -4.45 18.77
CA GLU A 281 20.76 -3.31 19.59
C GLU A 281 20.36 -1.98 18.89
N TRP A 282 20.16 -0.93 19.67
CA TRP A 282 19.68 0.38 19.18
C TRP A 282 20.54 0.98 18.06
N SER A 283 21.83 0.73 18.05
CA SER A 283 22.77 1.16 17.00
C SER A 283 22.56 0.45 15.67
N GLU A 284 21.90 -0.70 15.68
CA GLU A 284 21.58 -1.53 14.51
C GLU A 284 20.18 -1.27 13.97
N MET A 285 19.42 -0.32 14.55
CA MET A 285 18.06 0.01 14.17
C MET A 285 17.93 0.40 12.69
N TYR A 286 19.02 0.81 12.08
CA TYR A 286 19.11 1.16 10.66
C TYR A 286 19.63 0.02 9.76
N ASN A 287 20.09 -1.09 10.33
CA ASN A 287 20.49 -2.30 9.62
C ASN A 287 19.48 -3.43 9.82
N TYR A 288 18.22 -3.18 9.47
CA TYR A 288 17.15 -4.15 9.63
C TYR A 288 17.31 -5.36 8.72
N ASN A 289 17.82 -6.45 9.24
CA ASN A 289 17.81 -7.72 8.52
C ASN A 289 16.41 -8.27 8.39
N ALA A 290 15.67 -8.38 9.48
CA ALA A 290 14.24 -8.73 9.49
C ALA A 290 13.56 -8.26 10.77
N SER A 291 12.27 -7.91 10.68
CA SER A 291 11.45 -7.48 11.83
C SER A 291 10.10 -8.20 11.85
N ASN A 292 9.63 -8.53 13.04
CA ASN A 292 8.32 -9.13 13.28
C ASN A 292 7.44 -8.17 14.08
N TRP A 293 6.21 -8.02 13.67
CA TRP A 293 5.25 -7.14 14.30
C TRP A 293 3.93 -7.85 14.54
N TRP A 294 3.21 -7.42 15.55
CA TRP A 294 1.84 -7.83 15.74
C TRP A 294 0.99 -6.65 16.22
N GLY A 295 -0.27 -6.68 15.88
CA GLY A 295 -1.25 -5.70 16.30
C GLY A 295 -2.62 -6.33 16.47
N ALA A 296 -3.40 -5.75 17.37
CA ALA A 296 -4.76 -6.17 17.62
C ALA A 296 -5.68 -4.97 17.80
N GLY A 297 -6.97 -5.18 17.52
CA GLY A 297 -7.95 -4.12 17.64
C GLY A 297 -9.38 -4.61 17.62
N LEU A 298 -10.28 -3.69 17.94
CA LEU A 298 -11.71 -3.86 17.84
C LEU A 298 -12.28 -2.75 16.95
N ARG A 299 -13.15 -3.12 16.03
CA ARG A 299 -13.86 -2.21 15.15
C ARG A 299 -15.36 -2.34 15.36
N TYR A 300 -16.01 -1.23 15.65
CA TYR A 300 -17.45 -1.12 15.56
C TYR A 300 -17.84 -0.46 14.26
N SER A 301 -18.77 -1.06 13.52
CA SER A 301 -19.19 -0.55 12.21
C SER A 301 -20.69 -0.49 12.07
N ILE A 302 -21.18 0.52 11.36
CA ILE A 302 -22.58 0.70 11.00
C ILE A 302 -22.70 0.80 9.47
N ASP A 303 -23.55 -0.01 8.87
CA ASP A 303 -23.86 0.09 7.43
C ASP A 303 -24.86 1.21 7.17
N THR A 304 -24.39 2.34 6.66
CA THR A 304 -25.20 3.51 6.36
C THR A 304 -25.49 3.65 4.86
N LYS A 305 -26.41 4.52 4.48
CA LYS A 305 -26.72 4.78 3.06
C LYS A 305 -25.53 5.38 2.31
N ILE A 306 -24.72 6.19 2.98
CA ILE A 306 -23.54 6.87 2.42
C ILE A 306 -22.25 6.04 2.51
N GLY A 307 -22.33 4.82 3.05
CA GLY A 307 -21.19 3.91 3.25
C GLY A 307 -21.06 3.45 4.70
N PRO A 308 -20.13 2.54 4.98
CA PRO A 308 -19.86 2.12 6.34
C PRO A 308 -19.27 3.26 7.18
N LEU A 309 -19.80 3.41 8.37
CA LEU A 309 -19.25 4.22 9.45
C LEU A 309 -18.51 3.27 10.39
N SER A 310 -17.25 3.52 10.70
CA SER A 310 -16.51 2.67 11.65
C SER A 310 -15.67 3.47 12.64
N LEU A 311 -15.58 2.92 13.84
CA LEU A 311 -14.69 3.35 14.90
C LEU A 311 -13.81 2.18 15.30
N ASP A 312 -12.50 2.38 15.21
CA ASP A 312 -11.49 1.38 15.53
C ASP A 312 -10.72 1.78 16.77
N ILE A 313 -10.49 0.83 17.65
CA ILE A 313 -9.56 0.93 18.78
C ILE A 313 -8.52 -0.16 18.57
N SER A 314 -7.24 0.23 18.49
CA SER A 314 -6.18 -0.72 18.18
C SER A 314 -4.87 -0.38 18.87
N SER A 315 -4.01 -1.40 19.03
CA SER A 315 -2.66 -1.25 19.53
C SER A 315 -1.74 -2.27 18.85
N SER A 316 -0.44 -2.01 18.88
CA SER A 316 0.60 -2.90 18.35
C SER A 316 1.80 -2.96 19.29
N ASN A 317 2.65 -3.97 19.11
CA ASN A 317 3.91 -4.06 19.85
C ASN A 317 4.89 -2.93 19.52
N ILE A 318 4.62 -2.17 18.48
CA ILE A 318 5.45 -1.05 17.99
C ILE A 318 4.98 0.25 18.64
N SER A 319 3.71 0.59 18.49
CA SER A 319 3.18 1.90 18.91
C SER A 319 3.04 2.03 20.42
N ARG A 320 2.98 0.93 21.19
CA ARG A 320 2.76 0.90 22.65
C ARG A 320 1.59 1.78 23.17
N LYS A 321 0.87 2.44 22.27
CA LYS A 321 -0.27 3.33 22.55
C LYS A 321 -1.56 2.72 22.01
N VAL A 322 -2.66 3.10 22.58
CA VAL A 322 -3.98 2.80 22.05
C VAL A 322 -4.30 3.84 20.99
N ASN A 323 -4.52 3.40 19.78
CA ASN A 323 -4.86 4.21 18.64
C ASN A 323 -6.38 4.19 18.41
N LEU A 324 -6.96 5.36 18.23
CA LEU A 324 -8.35 5.55 17.84
C LEU A 324 -8.41 5.99 16.38
N TYR A 325 -9.26 5.35 15.62
CA TYR A 325 -9.46 5.69 14.22
C TYR A 325 -10.94 5.73 13.86
N PHE A 326 -11.36 6.81 13.22
CA PHE A 326 -12.71 7.01 12.74
C PHE A 326 -12.74 7.03 11.22
N ASN A 327 -13.66 6.30 10.63
CA ASN A 327 -13.84 6.23 9.20
C ASN A 327 -15.31 6.39 8.79
N LEU A 328 -15.55 7.14 7.73
CA LEU A 328 -16.86 7.30 7.09
C LEU A 328 -16.69 7.12 5.57
N GLY A 329 -17.42 6.17 5.00
CA GLY A 329 -17.50 5.99 3.56
C GLY A 329 -16.92 4.68 3.05
N HIS A 330 -16.89 4.57 1.71
CA HIS A 330 -16.29 3.44 1.00
C HIS A 330 -14.85 3.71 0.66
N PHE A 331 -14.06 2.64 0.73
CA PHE A 331 -12.77 2.60 0.08
C PHE A 331 -13.00 2.26 -1.40
N PHE A 332 -12.60 3.14 -2.28
CA PHE A 332 -12.65 2.94 -3.73
C PHE A 332 -11.26 2.63 -4.27
#